data_f7f9e800a8876bee7e5c1b045dd820e8
#
_entry.id   f7f9e800a8876bee7e5c1b045dd820e8
#
_cell.length_a   1.000
_cell.length_b   1.000
_cell.length_c   1.000
_cell.angle_alpha   90.00
_cell.angle_beta   90.00
_cell.angle_gamma   90.00
#
_symmetry.space_group_name_H-M   'P 1'
#
loop_
_entity.id
_entity.type
_entity.pdbx_description
1 polymer ?
#
loop_
_entity_poly.entity_id
_entity_poly.type
_entity_poly.pdbx_seq_one_letter_code
_entity_poly.pdbx_strand_id
1 'polypeptide(L)'
;MGMRTNTAQWLPNQNRWQIKVQKDGVRKTFTSAKPGRTGQREANAKADAWLDEGICSTTKRCLEVWNEYLISVRATAGTSYAQQVEKFGQNYILPVVGDRRIGDLNTGMLQDVLNRAYKEGSMNPQAIRKSRGNLSRKTLQGIRAVEVSFVKWARQHKYTALRPEDEGLTVPRGARPKGRKILQPDALRVLLSTDTRIVRGKVEQDANIHAYRFAVLTGLRPGELLGLRVGDVEGNRLHLARAINTFDEETHGKNENAIRTVVLHPLAAAELHAQLQQRAFEEEQPLRGDDPIFLLENEHSLYNYWQFYQRSNGIDPPVSLYELRHTFVSIIEDAVSPAELRRMVGHSKSMDTYGWYSHAVDGRADTAAMAVSDALAEYSPRAK
;
A
#
# COMPACT_ATOMS: atom_id res chain seq x y z
N MET A 1 -24.68 11.93 30.30
CA MET A 1 -25.89 12.46 29.61
C MET A 1 -26.08 13.91 30.02
N GLY A 2 -25.91 14.84 29.09
CA GLY A 2 -26.19 16.26 29.37
C GLY A 2 -27.72 16.46 29.30
N MET A 3 -28.37 16.65 30.45
CA MET A 3 -29.78 16.96 30.46
C MET A 3 -30.03 18.43 30.12
N ARG A 4 -30.98 18.69 29.22
CA ARG A 4 -31.47 20.06 28.98
C ARG A 4 -32.07 20.64 30.26
N THR A 5 -31.76 21.90 30.51
CA THR A 5 -32.39 22.69 31.58
C THR A 5 -33.55 23.56 31.08
N ASN A 6 -33.78 23.64 29.76
CA ASN A 6 -34.79 24.46 29.10
C ASN A 6 -35.49 23.70 27.95
N THR A 7 -36.56 24.26 27.42
CA THR A 7 -37.30 23.72 26.29
C THR A 7 -37.50 24.77 25.19
N ALA A 8 -37.70 24.31 23.95
CA ALA A 8 -37.89 25.19 22.81
C ALA A 8 -39.12 26.11 23.00
N GLN A 9 -38.96 27.41 22.69
CA GLN A 9 -40.00 28.41 22.73
C GLN A 9 -40.37 28.81 21.31
N TRP A 10 -41.65 29.09 21.10
CA TRP A 10 -42.16 29.58 19.83
C TRP A 10 -41.82 31.08 19.68
N LEU A 11 -41.24 31.44 18.55
CA LEU A 11 -40.96 32.84 18.18
C LEU A 11 -41.96 33.28 17.11
N PRO A 12 -43.03 34.01 17.49
CA PRO A 12 -44.10 34.40 16.52
C PRO A 12 -43.53 35.22 15.37
N ASN A 13 -42.63 36.17 15.63
CA ASN A 13 -42.02 37.04 14.64
C ASN A 13 -41.14 36.32 13.61
N GLN A 14 -40.71 35.08 13.90
CA GLN A 14 -39.83 34.29 13.05
C GLN A 14 -40.51 32.98 12.60
N ASN A 15 -41.74 32.77 13.01
CA ASN A 15 -42.57 31.61 12.69
C ASN A 15 -41.82 30.25 12.89
N ARG A 16 -41.12 30.12 14.02
CA ARG A 16 -40.32 28.93 14.34
C ARG A 16 -40.19 28.69 15.82
N TRP A 17 -39.96 27.42 16.19
CA TRP A 17 -39.47 27.01 17.49
C TRP A 17 -37.98 27.27 17.58
N GLN A 18 -37.50 27.73 18.73
CA GLN A 18 -36.10 27.96 18.99
C GLN A 18 -35.72 27.51 20.42
N ILE A 19 -34.59 26.84 20.53
CA ILE A 19 -33.96 26.53 21.83
C ILE A 19 -32.48 26.90 21.75
N LYS A 20 -31.96 27.50 22.82
CA LYS A 20 -30.54 27.79 23.01
C LYS A 20 -30.03 26.88 24.11
N VAL A 21 -29.01 26.12 23.84
CA VAL A 21 -28.34 25.24 24.81
C VAL A 21 -26.85 25.57 24.86
N GLN A 22 -26.24 25.33 26.00
CA GLN A 22 -24.82 25.57 26.21
C GLN A 22 -24.17 24.29 26.74
N LYS A 23 -22.98 23.96 26.20
CA LYS A 23 -22.17 22.83 26.59
C LYS A 23 -20.71 23.22 26.47
N ASP A 24 -19.91 22.94 27.49
CA ASP A 24 -18.45 23.18 27.50
C ASP A 24 -18.06 24.59 27.04
N GLY A 25 -18.80 25.62 27.49
CA GLY A 25 -18.60 27.02 27.12
C GLY A 25 -19.15 27.41 25.75
N VAL A 26 -19.55 26.46 24.89
CA VAL A 26 -20.13 26.69 23.57
C VAL A 26 -21.64 26.80 23.65
N ARG A 27 -22.20 27.91 23.09
CA ARG A 27 -23.63 28.13 23.01
C ARG A 27 -24.12 27.85 21.59
N LYS A 28 -25.14 26.97 21.45
CA LYS A 28 -25.73 26.64 20.15
C LYS A 28 -27.25 26.81 20.15
N THR A 29 -27.78 27.20 18.99
CA THR A 29 -29.21 27.45 18.80
C THR A 29 -29.76 26.42 17.82
N PHE A 30 -30.87 25.76 18.20
CA PHE A 30 -31.58 24.81 17.33
C PHE A 30 -32.99 25.34 17.06
N THR A 31 -33.49 25.10 15.84
CA THR A 31 -34.79 25.61 15.40
C THR A 31 -35.57 24.54 14.66
N SER A 32 -36.91 24.71 14.64
CA SER A 32 -37.85 23.99 13.77
C SER A 32 -38.94 24.94 13.31
N ALA A 33 -39.20 24.96 12.00
CA ALA A 33 -40.26 25.75 11.41
C ALA A 33 -41.66 25.06 11.47
N LYS A 34 -41.73 23.80 11.94
CA LYS A 34 -42.99 23.06 12.05
C LYS A 34 -43.83 23.65 13.16
N PRO A 35 -45.14 23.97 12.94
CA PRO A 35 -46.02 24.49 13.97
C PRO A 35 -46.38 23.43 15.03
N GLY A 36 -46.82 23.88 16.20
CA GLY A 36 -47.32 23.03 17.25
C GLY A 36 -46.28 22.16 17.95
N ARG A 37 -46.76 21.16 18.73
CA ARG A 37 -45.89 20.27 19.55
C ARG A 37 -44.87 19.47 18.78
N THR A 38 -45.13 19.18 17.48
CA THR A 38 -44.19 18.43 16.63
C THR A 38 -42.92 19.23 16.37
N GLY A 39 -43.04 20.52 16.07
CA GLY A 39 -41.89 21.42 15.86
C GLY A 39 -41.12 21.65 17.17
N GLN A 40 -41.81 21.78 18.29
CA GLN A 40 -41.17 21.87 19.60
C GLN A 40 -40.32 20.61 19.90
N ARG A 41 -40.89 19.43 19.68
CA ARG A 41 -40.21 18.16 19.88
C ARG A 41 -38.97 18.03 18.96
N GLU A 42 -39.09 18.44 17.70
CA GLU A 42 -37.96 18.41 16.74
C GLU A 42 -36.84 19.35 17.16
N ALA A 43 -37.14 20.58 17.55
CA ALA A 43 -36.10 21.51 18.04
C ALA A 43 -35.43 21.00 19.33
N ASN A 44 -36.20 20.43 20.24
CA ASN A 44 -35.68 19.82 21.46
C ASN A 44 -34.81 18.60 21.16
N ALA A 45 -35.26 17.70 20.27
CA ALA A 45 -34.50 16.51 19.87
C ALA A 45 -33.14 16.87 19.22
N LYS A 46 -33.10 17.91 18.40
CA LYS A 46 -31.84 18.43 17.84
C LYS A 46 -30.90 18.94 18.94
N ALA A 47 -31.45 19.62 19.94
CA ALA A 47 -30.67 20.11 21.06
C ALA A 47 -30.16 18.98 21.96
N ASP A 48 -31.01 17.95 22.22
CA ASP A 48 -30.63 16.77 23.00
C ASP A 48 -29.55 15.98 22.28
N ALA A 49 -29.73 15.72 20.99
CA ALA A 49 -28.73 15.05 20.17
C ALA A 49 -27.36 15.75 20.23
N TRP A 50 -27.35 17.08 20.19
CA TRP A 50 -26.11 17.85 20.32
C TRP A 50 -25.52 17.80 21.74
N LEU A 51 -26.35 17.82 22.78
CA LEU A 51 -25.91 17.68 24.18
C LEU A 51 -25.36 16.26 24.44
N ASP A 52 -25.97 15.24 23.82
CA ASP A 52 -25.54 13.86 23.90
C ASP A 52 -24.33 13.55 22.98
N GLU A 53 -24.07 14.36 21.96
CA GLU A 53 -22.83 14.34 21.19
C GLU A 53 -21.62 14.72 22.09
N GLY A 54 -21.40 13.93 23.13
CA GLY A 54 -20.40 14.25 24.16
C GLY A 54 -19.02 14.47 23.55
N ILE A 55 -18.62 15.74 23.35
CA ILE A 55 -17.23 16.13 23.18
C ILE A 55 -16.56 15.90 24.54
N CYS A 56 -15.90 14.75 24.68
CA CYS A 56 -15.09 14.47 25.85
C CYS A 56 -13.80 15.30 25.73
N SER A 57 -13.51 16.05 26.79
CA SER A 57 -12.20 16.68 27.05
C SER A 57 -11.43 17.17 25.82
N THR A 58 -11.74 18.37 25.38
CA THR A 58 -11.01 19.09 24.32
C THR A 58 -9.61 19.55 24.75
N THR A 59 -9.16 19.22 25.97
CA THR A 59 -7.87 19.65 26.54
C THR A 59 -6.68 18.82 26.10
N LYS A 60 -6.88 17.56 25.66
CA LYS A 60 -5.79 16.72 25.18
C LYS A 60 -5.15 17.30 23.92
N ARG A 61 -3.83 17.14 23.82
CA ARG A 61 -3.11 17.49 22.59
C ARG A 61 -3.32 16.43 21.52
N CYS A 62 -3.20 16.83 20.26
CA CYS A 62 -3.29 15.88 19.13
C CYS A 62 -2.27 14.74 19.26
N LEU A 63 -1.07 14.99 19.77
CA LEU A 63 -0.05 13.97 20.03
C LEU A 63 -0.55 12.88 21.01
N GLU A 64 -1.23 13.27 22.09
CA GLU A 64 -1.74 12.31 23.09
C GLU A 64 -2.84 11.42 22.46
N VAL A 65 -3.78 12.05 21.75
CA VAL A 65 -4.86 11.33 21.05
C VAL A 65 -4.32 10.47 19.91
N TRP A 66 -3.27 10.94 19.22
CA TRP A 66 -2.57 10.17 18.20
C TRP A 66 -1.96 8.87 18.76
N ASN A 67 -1.34 8.92 19.91
CA ASN A 67 -0.76 7.73 20.54
C ASN A 67 -1.83 6.68 20.85
N GLU A 68 -3.00 7.09 21.34
CA GLU A 68 -4.13 6.20 21.55
C GLU A 68 -4.66 5.61 20.23
N TYR A 69 -4.77 6.45 19.19
CA TYR A 69 -5.13 6.00 17.84
C TYR A 69 -4.13 4.97 17.30
N LEU A 70 -2.83 5.21 17.44
CA LEU A 70 -1.80 4.31 16.97
C LEU A 70 -1.84 2.95 17.67
N ILE A 71 -2.14 2.92 18.98
CA ILE A 71 -2.38 1.67 19.73
C ILE A 71 -3.55 0.90 19.11
N SER A 72 -4.66 1.59 18.80
CA SER A 72 -5.83 0.96 18.15
C SER A 72 -5.49 0.43 16.75
N VAL A 73 -4.72 1.17 15.95
CA VAL A 73 -4.28 0.73 14.62
C VAL A 73 -3.39 -0.50 14.72
N ARG A 74 -2.44 -0.54 15.66
CA ARG A 74 -1.57 -1.70 15.87
C ARG A 74 -2.32 -2.96 16.31
N ALA A 75 -3.44 -2.79 17.03
CA ALA A 75 -4.27 -3.89 17.46
C ALA A 75 -5.18 -4.47 16.36
N THR A 76 -5.51 -3.68 15.32
CA THR A 76 -6.54 -4.04 14.34
C THR A 76 -6.02 -4.18 12.91
N ALA A 77 -4.82 -3.71 12.63
CA ALA A 77 -4.26 -3.70 11.28
C ALA A 77 -2.95 -4.51 11.22
N GLY A 78 -2.56 -4.92 10.01
CA GLY A 78 -1.27 -5.59 9.80
C GLY A 78 -0.08 -4.66 10.05
N THR A 79 1.06 -5.24 10.46
CA THR A 79 2.31 -4.56 10.86
C THR A 79 2.74 -3.49 9.86
N SER A 80 2.74 -3.81 8.56
CA SER A 80 3.15 -2.88 7.50
C SER A 80 2.31 -1.61 7.44
N TYR A 81 0.98 -1.73 7.61
CA TYR A 81 0.10 -0.57 7.61
C TYR A 81 0.26 0.26 8.88
N ALA A 82 0.36 -0.38 10.05
CA ALA A 82 0.57 0.31 11.31
C ALA A 82 1.86 1.14 11.29
N GLN A 83 2.96 0.59 10.78
CA GLN A 83 4.22 1.32 10.61
C GLN A 83 4.12 2.45 9.58
N GLN A 84 3.35 2.28 8.51
CA GLN A 84 3.11 3.36 7.55
C GLN A 84 2.35 4.51 8.20
N VAL A 85 1.31 4.22 8.98
CA VAL A 85 0.55 5.21 9.76
C VAL A 85 1.47 5.96 10.72
N GLU A 86 2.27 5.23 11.49
CA GLU A 86 3.25 5.82 12.43
C GLU A 86 4.24 6.73 11.72
N LYS A 87 4.83 6.27 10.62
CA LYS A 87 5.77 7.04 9.80
C LYS A 87 5.13 8.31 9.22
N PHE A 88 3.89 8.23 8.76
CA PHE A 88 3.18 9.41 8.26
C PHE A 88 2.86 10.39 9.39
N GLY A 89 2.46 9.88 10.56
CA GLY A 89 2.26 10.68 11.75
C GLY A 89 3.51 11.45 12.16
N GLN A 90 4.59 10.73 12.38
CA GLN A 90 5.87 11.31 12.86
C GLN A 90 6.51 12.28 11.84
N ASN A 91 6.45 11.94 10.55
CA ASN A 91 7.16 12.73 9.54
C ASN A 91 6.37 13.94 9.01
N TYR A 92 5.03 13.88 9.04
CA TYR A 92 4.23 14.90 8.36
C TYR A 92 3.13 15.51 9.24
N ILE A 93 2.38 14.70 9.99
CA ILE A 93 1.18 15.17 10.69
C ILE A 93 1.53 15.84 12.03
N LEU A 94 2.19 15.10 12.91
CA LEU A 94 2.51 15.56 14.26
C LEU A 94 3.42 16.80 14.31
N PRO A 95 4.40 17.00 13.42
CA PRO A 95 5.19 18.23 13.40
C PRO A 95 4.35 19.50 13.17
N VAL A 96 3.16 19.38 12.61
CA VAL A 96 2.27 20.52 12.33
C VAL A 96 1.18 20.67 13.39
N VAL A 97 0.53 19.55 13.76
CA VAL A 97 -0.66 19.61 14.63
C VAL A 97 -0.46 18.97 16.01
N GLY A 98 0.66 18.28 16.26
CA GLY A 98 0.86 17.48 17.48
C GLY A 98 0.69 18.25 18.77
N ASP A 99 1.19 19.47 18.84
CA ASP A 99 1.09 20.35 20.01
C ASP A 99 -0.25 21.08 20.14
N ARG A 100 -1.10 21.03 19.12
CA ARG A 100 -2.43 21.65 19.16
C ARG A 100 -3.39 20.82 20.00
N ARG A 101 -4.35 21.49 20.64
CA ARG A 101 -5.46 20.79 21.30
C ARG A 101 -6.33 20.15 20.25
N ILE A 102 -6.77 18.92 20.48
CA ILE A 102 -7.61 18.17 19.53
C ILE A 102 -8.94 18.88 19.26
N GLY A 103 -9.46 19.63 20.23
CA GLY A 103 -10.67 20.42 20.07
C GLY A 103 -10.51 21.65 19.16
N ASP A 104 -9.29 22.16 19.00
CA ASP A 104 -8.98 23.32 18.16
C ASP A 104 -8.62 22.90 16.72
N LEU A 105 -8.48 21.60 16.47
CA LEU A 105 -8.15 21.06 15.15
C LEU A 105 -9.25 21.39 14.14
N ASN A 106 -8.85 21.90 12.99
CA ASN A 106 -9.75 22.22 11.88
C ASN A 106 -9.17 21.78 10.55
N THR A 107 -10.00 21.78 9.51
CA THR A 107 -9.63 21.32 8.17
C THR A 107 -8.52 22.14 7.53
N GLY A 108 -8.43 23.44 7.85
CA GLY A 108 -7.34 24.29 7.39
C GLY A 108 -5.97 23.83 7.89
N MET A 109 -5.88 23.41 9.16
CA MET A 109 -4.64 22.87 9.73
C MET A 109 -4.24 21.53 9.08
N LEU A 110 -5.21 20.67 8.79
CA LEU A 110 -4.97 19.40 8.06
C LEU A 110 -4.54 19.68 6.60
N GLN A 111 -5.15 20.66 5.94
CA GLN A 111 -4.71 21.09 4.62
C GLN A 111 -3.29 21.66 4.64
N ASP A 112 -2.90 22.37 5.70
CA ASP A 112 -1.53 22.87 5.86
C ASP A 112 -0.51 21.73 6.01
N VAL A 113 -0.85 20.64 6.68
CA VAL A 113 -0.02 19.43 6.70
C VAL A 113 0.29 18.94 5.29
N LEU A 114 -0.72 18.80 4.42
CA LEU A 114 -0.53 18.34 3.04
C LEU A 114 0.30 19.33 2.21
N ASN A 115 0.05 20.62 2.37
CA ASN A 115 0.77 21.68 1.65
C ASN A 115 2.26 21.71 2.06
N ARG A 116 2.55 21.63 3.36
CA ARG A 116 3.90 21.60 3.88
C ARG A 116 4.61 20.30 3.56
N ALA A 117 3.94 19.15 3.69
CA ALA A 117 4.50 17.87 3.28
C ALA A 117 4.91 17.87 1.80
N TYR A 118 4.10 18.47 0.92
CA TYR A 118 4.45 18.63 -0.49
C TYR A 118 5.67 19.55 -0.69
N LYS A 119 5.71 20.69 -0.01
CA LYS A 119 6.75 21.71 -0.21
C LYS A 119 8.07 21.36 0.46
N GLU A 120 8.02 20.87 1.69
CA GLU A 120 9.18 20.69 2.57
C GLU A 120 9.64 19.23 2.64
N GLY A 121 8.75 18.27 2.37
CA GLY A 121 8.99 16.85 2.60
C GLY A 121 8.82 16.46 4.07
N SER A 122 9.71 15.60 4.60
CA SER A 122 9.67 15.20 6.01
C SER A 122 10.01 16.36 6.93
N MET A 123 9.10 16.68 7.81
CA MET A 123 9.23 17.75 8.82
C MET A 123 9.72 17.22 10.18
N ASN A 124 9.95 15.91 10.32
CA ASN A 124 10.49 15.33 11.54
C ASN A 124 11.98 15.62 11.69
N PRO A 125 12.40 16.37 12.73
CA PRO A 125 13.82 16.68 12.95
C PRO A 125 14.69 15.44 13.18
N GLN A 126 14.10 14.37 13.74
CA GLN A 126 14.79 13.13 14.12
C GLN A 126 14.79 12.06 13.02
N ALA A 127 14.18 12.34 11.86
CA ALA A 127 14.15 11.37 10.77
C ALA A 127 15.56 11.09 10.24
N ILE A 128 15.98 9.82 10.26
CA ILE A 128 17.28 9.33 9.75
C ILE A 128 17.37 9.61 8.24
N ARG A 129 16.29 9.40 7.51
CA ARG A 129 16.18 9.71 6.08
C ARG A 129 15.02 10.69 5.86
N LYS A 130 15.36 11.94 5.62
CA LYS A 130 14.36 12.97 5.31
C LYS A 130 13.98 12.89 3.83
N SER A 131 12.69 12.71 3.55
CA SER A 131 12.19 12.98 2.20
C SER A 131 12.33 14.47 1.90
N ARG A 132 12.73 14.80 0.68
CA ARG A 132 12.75 16.18 0.18
C ARG A 132 11.32 16.56 -0.25
N GLY A 133 11.08 17.84 -0.46
CA GLY A 133 9.83 18.33 -1.04
C GLY A 133 9.48 17.67 -2.40
N ASN A 134 8.37 18.09 -2.97
CA ASN A 134 7.79 17.50 -4.19
C ASN A 134 7.38 16.02 -4.03
N LEU A 135 6.75 15.70 -2.90
CA LEU A 135 6.21 14.36 -2.66
C LEU A 135 5.24 13.94 -3.78
N SER A 136 5.25 12.65 -4.10
CA SER A 136 4.35 12.11 -5.12
C SER A 136 2.88 12.24 -4.72
N ARG A 137 1.99 12.34 -5.71
CA ARG A 137 0.53 12.39 -5.49
C ARG A 137 0.05 11.21 -4.62
N LYS A 138 0.58 10.00 -4.85
CA LYS A 138 0.22 8.81 -4.07
C LYS A 138 0.63 8.93 -2.60
N THR A 139 1.82 9.48 -2.31
CA THR A 139 2.28 9.71 -0.93
C THR A 139 1.37 10.69 -0.21
N LEU A 140 1.03 11.81 -0.85
CA LEU A 140 0.12 12.81 -0.28
C LEU A 140 -1.30 12.28 -0.08
N GLN A 141 -1.80 11.45 -1.00
CA GLN A 141 -3.06 10.72 -0.81
C GLN A 141 -3.02 9.79 0.40
N GLY A 142 -1.88 9.13 0.62
CA GLY A 142 -1.67 8.30 1.81
C GLY A 142 -1.68 9.11 3.11
N ILE A 143 -0.98 10.25 3.15
CA ILE A 143 -0.98 11.17 4.30
C ILE A 143 -2.41 11.64 4.58
N ARG A 144 -3.13 12.14 3.56
CA ARG A 144 -4.53 12.54 3.66
C ARG A 144 -5.43 11.44 4.22
N ALA A 145 -5.27 10.20 3.72
CA ALA A 145 -6.08 9.07 4.19
C ALA A 145 -5.85 8.78 5.68
N VAL A 146 -4.61 8.92 6.14
CA VAL A 146 -4.26 8.74 7.57
C VAL A 146 -4.81 9.88 8.41
N GLU A 147 -4.76 11.13 7.95
CA GLU A 147 -5.38 12.28 8.64
C GLU A 147 -6.89 12.07 8.82
N VAL A 148 -7.57 11.71 7.74
CA VAL A 148 -9.02 11.45 7.77
C VAL A 148 -9.34 10.29 8.71
N SER A 149 -8.55 9.22 8.67
CA SER A 149 -8.72 8.06 9.55
C SER A 149 -8.51 8.42 11.03
N PHE A 150 -7.47 9.18 11.35
CA PHE A 150 -7.18 9.68 12.68
C PHE A 150 -8.33 10.53 13.23
N VAL A 151 -8.79 11.52 12.46
CA VAL A 151 -9.88 12.40 12.89
C VAL A 151 -11.20 11.65 13.02
N LYS A 152 -11.48 10.70 12.12
CA LYS A 152 -12.65 9.83 12.22
C LYS A 152 -12.62 8.99 13.50
N TRP A 153 -11.48 8.41 13.83
CA TRP A 153 -11.28 7.66 15.07
C TRP A 153 -11.44 8.58 16.30
N ALA A 154 -10.81 9.75 16.30
CA ALA A 154 -10.93 10.73 17.38
C ALA A 154 -12.37 11.19 17.59
N ARG A 155 -13.15 11.35 16.50
CA ARG A 155 -14.59 11.66 16.57
C ARG A 155 -15.39 10.51 17.18
N GLN A 156 -15.11 9.26 16.80
CA GLN A 156 -15.76 8.10 17.38
C GLN A 156 -15.52 7.99 18.88
N HIS A 157 -14.34 8.42 19.35
CA HIS A 157 -13.97 8.48 20.76
C HIS A 157 -14.34 9.83 21.43
N LYS A 158 -15.11 10.66 20.73
CA LYS A 158 -15.65 11.92 21.22
C LYS A 158 -14.59 12.99 21.60
N TYR A 159 -13.40 12.93 20.99
CA TYR A 159 -12.38 13.94 21.15
C TYR A 159 -12.60 15.19 20.29
N THR A 160 -13.30 15.06 19.18
CA THR A 160 -13.60 16.16 18.25
C THR A 160 -14.92 15.90 17.51
N ALA A 161 -15.51 16.95 16.97
CA ALA A 161 -16.66 16.88 16.07
C ALA A 161 -16.27 17.09 14.58
N LEU A 162 -14.98 17.27 14.29
CA LEU A 162 -14.45 17.60 12.97
C LEU A 162 -14.75 16.48 11.94
N ARG A 163 -15.13 16.86 10.73
CA ARG A 163 -15.47 15.97 9.61
C ARG A 163 -14.67 16.38 8.35
N PRO A 164 -13.37 16.13 8.31
CA PRO A 164 -12.54 16.55 7.19
C PRO A 164 -12.92 15.87 5.87
N GLU A 165 -13.59 14.72 5.92
CA GLU A 165 -14.17 14.04 4.76
C GLU A 165 -15.25 14.87 4.06
N ASP A 166 -16.03 15.65 4.80
CA ASP A 166 -17.12 16.49 4.26
C ASP A 166 -16.60 17.85 3.77
N GLU A 167 -15.48 18.33 4.30
CA GLU A 167 -14.91 19.66 4.01
C GLU A 167 -13.85 19.66 2.90
N GLY A 168 -13.55 18.50 2.31
CA GLY A 168 -12.81 18.40 1.08
C GLY A 168 -11.30 18.70 1.16
N LEU A 169 -10.53 17.97 1.98
CA LEU A 169 -9.06 18.00 1.91
C LEU A 169 -8.56 17.69 0.50
N THR A 170 -7.72 18.53 -0.05
CA THR A 170 -7.22 18.42 -1.42
C THR A 170 -5.71 18.16 -1.47
N VAL A 171 -5.31 17.24 -2.35
CA VAL A 171 -3.89 17.05 -2.65
C VAL A 171 -3.40 18.19 -3.53
N PRO A 172 -2.25 18.82 -3.22
CA PRO A 172 -1.68 19.91 -4.03
C PRO A 172 -1.62 19.57 -5.52
N ARG A 173 -2.11 20.47 -6.37
CA ARG A 173 -2.22 20.25 -7.83
C ARG A 173 -0.90 19.95 -8.52
N GLY A 174 0.22 20.48 -8.00
CA GLY A 174 1.56 20.23 -8.52
C GLY A 174 2.08 18.81 -8.27
N ALA A 175 1.44 18.03 -7.38
CA ALA A 175 1.85 16.68 -7.06
C ALA A 175 1.58 15.74 -8.23
N ARG A 176 2.65 15.20 -8.81
CA ARG A 176 2.57 14.28 -9.96
C ARG A 176 2.56 12.83 -9.51
N PRO A 177 1.90 11.93 -10.23
CA PRO A 177 2.09 10.51 -10.03
C PRO A 177 3.57 10.18 -10.34
N LYS A 178 4.16 9.28 -9.57
CA LYS A 178 5.46 8.71 -9.92
C LYS A 178 5.23 7.74 -11.08
N GLY A 179 5.89 7.97 -12.21
CA GLY A 179 5.84 7.06 -13.35
C GLY A 179 6.34 5.66 -12.96
N ARG A 180 5.74 4.64 -13.53
CA ARG A 180 6.25 3.27 -13.46
C ARG A 180 7.38 3.16 -14.47
N LYS A 181 8.43 2.43 -14.09
CA LYS A 181 9.53 2.10 -14.99
C LYS A 181 9.44 0.62 -15.35
N ILE A 182 9.96 0.27 -16.47
CA ILE A 182 10.15 -1.11 -16.93
C ILE A 182 11.57 -1.25 -17.47
N LEU A 183 12.09 -2.45 -17.49
CA LEU A 183 13.29 -2.75 -18.26
C LEU A 183 12.96 -2.60 -19.75
N GLN A 184 13.74 -1.77 -20.43
CA GLN A 184 13.66 -1.67 -21.87
C GLN A 184 14.31 -2.91 -22.53
N PRO A 185 14.05 -3.20 -23.81
CA PRO A 185 14.52 -4.41 -24.47
C PRO A 185 16.03 -4.69 -24.30
N ASP A 186 16.89 -3.68 -24.43
CA ASP A 186 18.34 -3.86 -24.28
C ASP A 186 18.72 -4.22 -22.83
N ALA A 187 18.12 -3.56 -21.84
CA ALA A 187 18.35 -3.87 -20.44
C ALA A 187 17.84 -5.28 -20.07
N LEU A 188 16.73 -5.71 -20.67
CA LEU A 188 16.21 -7.07 -20.49
C LEU A 188 17.16 -8.10 -21.13
N ARG A 189 17.70 -7.85 -22.31
CA ARG A 189 18.71 -8.71 -22.94
C ARG A 189 19.96 -8.83 -22.07
N VAL A 190 20.44 -7.72 -21.49
CA VAL A 190 21.56 -7.73 -20.53
C VAL A 190 21.24 -8.64 -19.35
N LEU A 191 20.07 -8.50 -18.72
CA LEU A 191 19.66 -9.35 -17.59
C LEU A 191 19.62 -10.82 -17.98
N LEU A 192 19.08 -11.17 -19.15
CA LEU A 192 18.92 -12.55 -19.58
C LEU A 192 20.21 -13.18 -20.11
N SER A 193 21.27 -12.40 -20.41
CA SER A 193 22.52 -12.89 -20.98
C SER A 193 23.75 -12.75 -20.08
N THR A 194 23.72 -11.90 -19.06
CA THR A 194 24.87 -11.59 -18.22
C THR A 194 24.70 -12.14 -16.81
N ASP A 195 25.58 -13.06 -16.41
CA ASP A 195 25.52 -13.74 -15.11
C ASP A 195 26.42 -13.10 -14.05
N THR A 196 27.19 -12.09 -14.45
CA THR A 196 28.27 -11.54 -13.64
C THR A 196 28.02 -10.10 -13.23
N ARG A 197 28.74 -9.67 -12.22
CA ARG A 197 28.83 -8.29 -11.74
C ARG A 197 30.28 -7.91 -11.46
N ILE A 198 30.57 -6.62 -11.36
CA ILE A 198 31.91 -6.13 -11.03
C ILE A 198 31.96 -5.78 -9.54
N VAL A 199 32.78 -6.50 -8.78
CA VAL A 199 33.03 -6.28 -7.35
C VAL A 199 34.48 -5.85 -7.17
N ARG A 200 34.71 -4.63 -6.68
CA ARG A 200 36.08 -4.10 -6.46
C ARG A 200 37.00 -4.26 -7.69
N GLY A 201 36.46 -4.03 -8.90
CA GLY A 201 37.19 -4.14 -10.14
C GLY A 201 37.38 -5.55 -10.69
N LYS A 202 36.87 -6.59 -10.02
CA LYS A 202 36.87 -7.98 -10.46
C LYS A 202 35.51 -8.40 -10.96
N VAL A 203 35.48 -9.20 -12.02
CA VAL A 203 34.26 -9.84 -12.51
C VAL A 203 33.97 -11.07 -11.64
N GLU A 204 32.79 -11.10 -11.03
CA GLU A 204 32.35 -12.20 -10.18
C GLU A 204 30.96 -12.66 -10.64
N GLN A 205 30.65 -13.95 -10.47
CA GLN A 205 29.29 -14.48 -10.65
C GLN A 205 28.31 -13.78 -9.68
N ASP A 206 27.15 -13.37 -10.18
CA ASP A 206 26.11 -12.85 -9.28
C ASP A 206 25.29 -14.00 -8.70
N ALA A 207 25.41 -14.23 -7.40
CA ALA A 207 24.73 -15.32 -6.70
C ALA A 207 23.18 -15.24 -6.79
N ASN A 208 22.62 -14.08 -7.10
CA ASN A 208 21.17 -13.86 -7.15
C ASN A 208 20.64 -13.78 -8.59
N ILE A 209 21.44 -14.06 -9.60
CA ILE A 209 21.05 -13.84 -11.00
C ILE A 209 19.78 -14.61 -11.37
N HIS A 210 19.66 -15.86 -10.93
CA HIS A 210 18.48 -16.68 -11.18
C HIS A 210 17.23 -16.11 -10.50
N ALA A 211 17.35 -15.47 -9.34
CA ALA A 211 16.22 -14.79 -8.67
C ALA A 211 15.73 -13.60 -9.47
N TYR A 212 16.62 -12.76 -10.03
CA TYR A 212 16.22 -11.62 -10.85
C TYR A 212 15.57 -12.06 -12.17
N ARG A 213 16.16 -13.05 -12.86
CA ARG A 213 15.61 -13.62 -14.09
C ARG A 213 14.26 -14.28 -13.82
N PHE A 214 14.17 -15.09 -12.79
CA PHE A 214 12.91 -15.73 -12.42
C PHE A 214 11.82 -14.71 -12.10
N ALA A 215 12.16 -13.61 -11.40
CA ALA A 215 11.21 -12.54 -11.10
C ALA A 215 10.68 -11.85 -12.38
N VAL A 216 11.54 -11.56 -13.37
CA VAL A 216 11.11 -10.92 -14.62
C VAL A 216 10.40 -11.89 -15.56
N LEU A 217 10.70 -13.19 -15.50
CA LEU A 217 10.08 -14.22 -16.33
C LEU A 217 8.72 -14.71 -15.79
N THR A 218 8.44 -14.50 -14.52
CA THR A 218 7.19 -14.98 -13.88
C THR A 218 6.28 -13.84 -13.40
N GLY A 219 6.81 -12.62 -13.28
CA GLY A 219 6.08 -11.49 -12.72
C GLY A 219 5.71 -11.65 -11.25
N LEU A 220 6.40 -12.49 -10.48
CA LEU A 220 6.18 -12.65 -9.05
C LEU A 220 6.46 -11.35 -8.28
N ARG A 221 5.76 -11.15 -7.17
CA ARG A 221 6.10 -10.08 -6.23
C ARG A 221 7.40 -10.42 -5.48
N PRO A 222 8.21 -9.44 -5.08
CA PRO A 222 9.45 -9.72 -4.32
C PRO A 222 9.21 -10.60 -3.09
N GLY A 223 8.15 -10.34 -2.33
CA GLY A 223 7.82 -11.17 -1.17
C GLY A 223 7.35 -12.59 -1.53
N GLU A 224 6.71 -12.79 -2.68
CA GLU A 224 6.38 -14.14 -3.18
C GLU A 224 7.65 -14.90 -3.55
N LEU A 225 8.60 -14.23 -4.22
CA LEU A 225 9.91 -14.81 -4.57
C LEU A 225 10.69 -15.26 -3.34
N LEU A 226 10.74 -14.43 -2.29
CA LEU A 226 11.38 -14.73 -1.00
C LEU A 226 10.72 -15.90 -0.28
N GLY A 227 9.42 -16.08 -0.44
CA GLY A 227 8.65 -17.13 0.23
C GLY A 227 8.70 -18.49 -0.47
N LEU A 228 9.34 -18.61 -1.64
CA LEU A 228 9.36 -19.87 -2.40
C LEU A 228 10.21 -20.95 -1.73
N ARG A 229 9.63 -22.16 -1.66
CA ARG A 229 10.28 -23.36 -1.14
C ARG A 229 10.32 -24.45 -2.21
N VAL A 230 11.24 -25.39 -2.07
CA VAL A 230 11.44 -26.51 -3.00
C VAL A 230 10.14 -27.32 -3.17
N GLY A 231 9.40 -27.55 -2.09
CA GLY A 231 8.13 -28.26 -2.10
C GLY A 231 6.98 -27.54 -2.80
N ASP A 232 7.15 -26.27 -3.17
CA ASP A 232 6.13 -25.52 -3.94
C ASP A 232 6.18 -25.86 -5.44
N VAL A 233 7.17 -26.65 -5.88
CA VAL A 233 7.40 -27.01 -7.29
C VAL A 233 6.89 -28.40 -7.58
N GLU A 234 5.95 -28.52 -8.50
CA GLU A 234 5.43 -29.79 -9.02
C GLU A 234 5.54 -29.80 -10.55
N GLY A 235 6.58 -30.40 -11.08
CA GLY A 235 6.88 -30.38 -12.52
C GLY A 235 7.07 -28.94 -13.02
N ASN A 236 6.20 -28.47 -13.92
CA ASN A 236 6.19 -27.11 -14.41
C ASN A 236 5.19 -26.20 -13.66
N ARG A 237 4.64 -26.65 -12.54
CA ARG A 237 3.68 -25.91 -11.73
C ARG A 237 4.34 -25.38 -10.46
N LEU A 238 4.08 -24.12 -10.18
CA LEU A 238 4.57 -23.42 -8.99
C LEU A 238 3.38 -23.01 -8.12
N HIS A 239 3.30 -23.57 -6.92
CA HIS A 239 2.24 -23.30 -5.95
C HIS A 239 2.63 -22.15 -5.03
N LEU A 240 2.02 -21.00 -5.23
CA LEU A 240 2.27 -19.82 -4.38
C LEU A 240 1.32 -19.86 -3.18
N ALA A 241 1.84 -20.13 -2.00
CA ALA A 241 1.06 -20.24 -0.77
C ALA A 241 1.41 -19.16 0.26
N ARG A 242 2.57 -18.50 0.11
CA ARG A 242 3.11 -17.56 1.10
C ARG A 242 3.86 -16.41 0.44
N ALA A 243 4.07 -15.36 1.23
CA ALA A 243 4.95 -14.26 0.89
C ALA A 243 5.66 -13.77 2.16
N ILE A 244 6.91 -13.35 2.04
CA ILE A 244 7.64 -12.68 3.13
C ILE A 244 7.52 -11.18 2.93
N ASN A 245 7.09 -10.47 3.97
CA ASN A 245 6.95 -9.02 3.92
C ASN A 245 8.28 -8.32 4.25
N THR A 246 8.30 -6.99 4.17
CA THR A 246 9.49 -6.17 4.47
C THR A 246 9.94 -6.21 5.95
N PHE A 247 9.27 -6.96 6.80
CA PHE A 247 9.59 -7.17 8.22
C PHE A 247 10.00 -8.62 8.49
N ASP A 248 10.31 -9.36 7.43
CA ASP A 248 10.67 -10.78 7.47
C ASP A 248 9.59 -11.69 8.07
N GLU A 249 8.32 -11.21 8.09
CA GLU A 249 7.18 -11.98 8.53
C GLU A 249 6.60 -12.78 7.36
N GLU A 250 6.38 -14.09 7.57
CA GLU A 250 5.64 -14.92 6.63
C GLU A 250 4.14 -14.54 6.67
N THR A 251 3.56 -14.33 5.49
CA THR A 251 2.16 -13.98 5.32
C THR A 251 1.54 -14.84 4.22
N HIS A 252 0.22 -15.03 4.28
CA HIS A 252 -0.53 -15.71 3.19
C HIS A 252 -0.75 -14.80 1.95
N GLY A 253 0.01 -13.70 1.87
CA GLY A 253 -0.11 -12.72 0.79
C GLY A 253 -1.15 -11.64 1.06
N LYS A 254 -1.19 -10.64 0.19
CA LYS A 254 -1.95 -9.39 0.39
C LYS A 254 -3.47 -9.54 0.18
N ASN A 255 -3.91 -10.59 -0.51
CA ASN A 255 -5.32 -10.86 -0.82
C ASN A 255 -5.51 -12.35 -1.17
N GLU A 256 -6.75 -12.81 -1.27
CA GLU A 256 -7.11 -14.20 -1.60
C GLU A 256 -6.50 -14.69 -2.93
N ASN A 257 -6.25 -13.80 -3.90
CA ASN A 257 -5.62 -14.14 -5.18
C ASN A 257 -4.09 -14.28 -5.08
N ALA A 258 -3.51 -14.09 -3.90
CA ALA A 258 -2.08 -14.33 -3.69
C ALA A 258 -1.78 -15.83 -3.67
N ILE A 259 -2.71 -16.65 -3.17
CA ILE A 259 -2.62 -18.10 -3.22
C ILE A 259 -3.09 -18.55 -4.60
N ARG A 260 -2.17 -19.07 -5.40
CA ARG A 260 -2.44 -19.50 -6.77
C ARG A 260 -1.37 -20.46 -7.27
N THR A 261 -1.71 -21.21 -8.31
CA THR A 261 -0.75 -22.01 -9.08
C THR A 261 -0.37 -21.26 -10.37
N VAL A 262 0.90 -21.12 -10.63
CA VAL A 262 1.45 -20.56 -11.87
C VAL A 262 2.05 -21.70 -12.67
N VAL A 263 1.66 -21.81 -13.95
CA VAL A 263 2.32 -22.73 -14.89
C VAL A 263 3.54 -22.01 -15.45
N LEU A 264 4.70 -22.59 -15.25
CA LEU A 264 5.97 -22.03 -15.71
C LEU A 264 6.13 -22.30 -17.20
N HIS A 265 6.38 -21.26 -17.97
CA HIS A 265 6.82 -21.38 -19.35
C HIS A 265 8.28 -21.88 -19.41
N PRO A 266 8.75 -22.42 -20.55
CA PRO A 266 10.07 -23.07 -20.65
C PRO A 266 11.24 -22.25 -20.13
N LEU A 267 11.30 -20.94 -20.40
CA LEU A 267 12.41 -20.09 -19.93
C LEU A 267 12.40 -19.95 -18.40
N ALA A 268 11.24 -19.77 -17.78
CA ALA A 268 11.14 -19.69 -16.32
C ALA A 268 11.47 -21.02 -15.65
N ALA A 269 11.02 -22.13 -16.24
CA ALA A 269 11.34 -23.48 -15.77
C ALA A 269 12.85 -23.75 -15.85
N ALA A 270 13.52 -23.32 -16.92
CA ALA A 270 14.96 -23.44 -17.07
C ALA A 270 15.74 -22.68 -16.01
N GLU A 271 15.33 -21.42 -15.68
CA GLU A 271 15.99 -20.64 -14.63
C GLU A 271 15.75 -21.25 -13.23
N LEU A 272 14.55 -21.77 -12.96
CA LEU A 272 14.26 -22.48 -11.72
C LEU A 272 15.11 -23.74 -11.59
N HIS A 273 15.23 -24.53 -12.66
CA HIS A 273 16.04 -25.74 -12.67
C HIS A 273 17.53 -25.43 -12.45
N ALA A 274 18.05 -24.40 -13.12
CA ALA A 274 19.45 -23.95 -12.91
C ALA A 274 19.69 -23.53 -11.46
N GLN A 275 18.76 -22.80 -10.86
CA GLN A 275 18.85 -22.42 -9.42
C GLN A 275 18.86 -23.68 -8.52
N LEU A 276 17.96 -24.63 -8.75
CA LEU A 276 17.90 -25.84 -7.93
C LEU A 276 19.16 -26.70 -8.10
N GLN A 277 19.72 -26.79 -9.32
CA GLN A 277 21.00 -27.47 -9.57
C GLN A 277 22.16 -26.79 -8.86
N GLN A 278 22.24 -25.44 -8.92
CA GLN A 278 23.25 -24.68 -8.19
C GLN A 278 23.14 -24.96 -6.69
N ARG A 279 21.92 -24.88 -6.12
CA ARG A 279 21.67 -25.16 -4.71
C ARG A 279 22.08 -26.58 -4.31
N ALA A 280 21.71 -27.58 -5.12
CA ALA A 280 22.07 -28.98 -4.88
C ALA A 280 23.58 -29.24 -4.96
N PHE A 281 24.30 -28.42 -5.74
CA PHE A 281 25.76 -28.49 -5.82
C PHE A 281 26.45 -27.84 -4.60
N GLU A 282 25.88 -26.77 -4.06
CA GLU A 282 26.43 -26.02 -2.92
C GLU A 282 26.09 -26.66 -1.57
N GLU A 283 25.04 -27.47 -1.49
CA GLU A 283 24.58 -28.11 -0.25
C GLU A 283 25.21 -29.51 -0.10
N GLU A 284 25.63 -29.85 1.11
CA GLU A 284 26.18 -31.20 1.43
C GLU A 284 25.09 -32.28 1.51
N GLN A 285 23.81 -31.89 1.60
CA GLN A 285 22.65 -32.76 1.75
C GLN A 285 21.61 -32.48 0.66
N PRO A 286 20.79 -33.48 0.29
CA PRO A 286 19.66 -33.25 -0.65
C PRO A 286 18.71 -32.19 -0.13
N LEU A 287 18.26 -31.31 -1.03
CA LEU A 287 17.27 -30.29 -0.72
C LEU A 287 15.96 -30.91 -0.24
N ARG A 288 15.38 -30.34 0.80
CA ARG A 288 14.09 -30.75 1.40
C ARG A 288 12.98 -29.84 0.89
N GLY A 289 11.73 -30.29 1.01
CA GLY A 289 10.57 -29.49 0.57
C GLY A 289 10.45 -28.12 1.24
N ASP A 290 10.89 -27.98 2.49
CA ASP A 290 10.84 -26.72 3.23
C ASP A 290 12.03 -25.80 2.98
N ASP A 291 13.05 -26.25 2.27
CA ASP A 291 14.20 -25.41 1.97
C ASP A 291 13.82 -24.28 1.00
N PRO A 292 14.35 -23.06 1.19
CA PRO A 292 14.10 -21.96 0.28
C PRO A 292 14.77 -22.24 -1.08
N ILE A 293 14.08 -21.89 -2.17
CA ILE A 293 14.64 -22.01 -3.53
C ILE A 293 15.77 -21.01 -3.73
N PHE A 294 15.56 -19.76 -3.29
CA PHE A 294 16.55 -18.69 -3.37
C PHE A 294 17.06 -18.38 -1.96
N LEU A 295 18.38 -18.36 -1.77
CA LEU A 295 19.01 -17.98 -0.51
C LEU A 295 19.04 -16.46 -0.35
N LEU A 296 17.90 -15.89 -0.02
CA LEU A 296 17.70 -14.46 0.13
C LEU A 296 17.45 -14.14 1.60
N GLU A 297 18.25 -13.26 2.19
CA GLU A 297 18.08 -12.87 3.59
C GLU A 297 16.73 -12.15 3.81
N ASN A 298 16.46 -11.12 3.00
CA ASN A 298 15.26 -10.31 3.07
C ASN A 298 15.09 -9.45 1.80
N GLU A 299 13.93 -8.78 1.69
CA GLU A 299 13.63 -7.95 0.53
C GLU A 299 14.61 -6.76 0.38
N HIS A 300 15.10 -6.21 1.49
CA HIS A 300 16.03 -5.07 1.45
C HIS A 300 17.40 -5.46 0.91
N SER A 301 17.96 -6.60 1.36
CA SER A 301 19.22 -7.15 0.84
C SER A 301 19.11 -7.48 -0.64
N LEU A 302 18.02 -8.16 -1.05
CA LEU A 302 17.76 -8.47 -2.45
C LEU A 302 17.67 -7.18 -3.32
N TYR A 303 16.99 -6.14 -2.81
CA TYR A 303 16.92 -4.85 -3.48
C TYR A 303 18.32 -4.22 -3.65
N ASN A 304 19.17 -4.25 -2.63
CA ASN A 304 20.51 -3.67 -2.70
C ASN A 304 21.40 -4.45 -3.68
N TYR A 305 21.35 -5.77 -3.70
CA TYR A 305 22.06 -6.61 -4.65
C TYR A 305 21.58 -6.36 -6.07
N TRP A 306 20.28 -6.25 -6.29
CA TRP A 306 19.70 -5.91 -7.58
C TRP A 306 20.17 -4.52 -8.08
N GLN A 307 20.17 -3.49 -7.21
CA GLN A 307 20.69 -2.17 -7.56
C GLN A 307 22.19 -2.20 -7.90
N PHE A 308 22.95 -3.05 -7.24
CA PHE A 308 24.35 -3.23 -7.52
C PHE A 308 24.57 -3.92 -8.88
N TYR A 309 23.83 -5.00 -9.17
CA TYR A 309 23.86 -5.68 -10.46
C TYR A 309 23.54 -4.73 -11.61
N GLN A 310 22.47 -3.95 -11.51
CA GLN A 310 22.10 -2.99 -12.53
C GLN A 310 23.22 -1.99 -12.84
N ARG A 311 23.80 -1.38 -11.79
CA ARG A 311 24.91 -0.43 -11.96
C ARG A 311 26.13 -1.07 -12.58
N SER A 312 26.45 -2.29 -12.19
CA SER A 312 27.58 -3.04 -12.70
C SER A 312 27.47 -3.36 -14.17
N ASN A 313 26.24 -3.56 -14.64
CA ASN A 313 25.95 -3.96 -16.04
C ASN A 313 25.35 -2.84 -16.89
N GLY A 314 25.41 -1.59 -16.42
CA GLY A 314 24.99 -0.43 -17.20
C GLY A 314 23.48 -0.36 -17.49
N ILE A 315 22.64 -0.98 -16.66
CA ILE A 315 21.19 -0.90 -16.80
C ILE A 315 20.71 0.48 -16.31
N ASP A 316 20.32 1.34 -17.27
CA ASP A 316 19.85 2.69 -17.02
C ASP A 316 18.62 3.01 -17.91
N PRO A 317 17.55 3.58 -17.36
CA PRO A 317 17.37 3.94 -15.95
C PRO A 317 17.14 2.71 -15.05
N PRO A 318 17.65 2.74 -13.81
CA PRO A 318 17.49 1.60 -12.90
C PRO A 318 16.02 1.42 -12.52
N VAL A 319 15.62 0.16 -12.37
CA VAL A 319 14.27 -0.26 -11.96
C VAL A 319 14.30 -0.93 -10.60
N SER A 320 13.19 -0.89 -9.85
CA SER A 320 13.04 -1.64 -8.60
C SER A 320 12.71 -3.11 -8.88
N LEU A 321 12.85 -3.98 -7.86
CA LEU A 321 12.41 -5.39 -7.96
C LEU A 321 10.94 -5.51 -8.35
N TYR A 322 10.08 -4.63 -7.83
CA TYR A 322 8.66 -4.64 -8.17
C TYR A 322 8.42 -4.24 -9.64
N GLU A 323 9.30 -3.45 -10.22
CA GLU A 323 9.25 -3.04 -11.63
C GLU A 323 9.66 -4.17 -12.59
N LEU A 324 10.32 -5.23 -12.14
CA LEU A 324 10.50 -6.46 -12.91
C LEU A 324 9.15 -7.10 -13.25
N ARG A 325 8.23 -7.11 -12.29
CA ARG A 325 6.85 -7.54 -12.52
C ARG A 325 6.10 -6.63 -13.49
N HIS A 326 6.32 -5.32 -13.43
CA HIS A 326 5.75 -4.41 -14.43
C HIS A 326 6.31 -4.68 -15.83
N THR A 327 7.61 -4.98 -15.92
CA THR A 327 8.26 -5.39 -17.16
C THR A 327 7.60 -6.65 -17.73
N PHE A 328 7.44 -7.70 -16.92
CA PHE A 328 6.75 -8.92 -17.31
C PHE A 328 5.36 -8.63 -17.88
N VAL A 329 4.53 -7.91 -17.12
CA VAL A 329 3.16 -7.56 -17.53
C VAL A 329 3.17 -6.81 -18.87
N SER A 330 4.02 -5.79 -19.03
CA SER A 330 4.07 -4.98 -20.24
C SER A 330 4.56 -5.74 -21.47
N ILE A 331 5.36 -6.79 -21.30
CA ILE A 331 5.81 -7.61 -22.44
C ILE A 331 4.72 -8.60 -22.88
N ILE A 332 3.98 -9.18 -21.93
CA ILE A 332 3.06 -10.26 -22.25
C ILE A 332 1.59 -9.82 -22.38
N GLU A 333 1.27 -8.54 -22.10
CA GLU A 333 -0.12 -8.07 -22.12
C GLU A 333 -0.83 -8.24 -23.46
N ASP A 334 -0.07 -8.18 -24.58
CA ASP A 334 -0.59 -8.40 -25.92
C ASP A 334 -0.57 -9.90 -26.33
N ALA A 335 0.21 -10.74 -25.64
CA ALA A 335 0.38 -12.16 -25.98
C ALA A 335 -0.65 -13.06 -25.30
N VAL A 336 -1.25 -12.63 -24.18
CA VAL A 336 -2.20 -13.43 -23.40
C VAL A 336 -3.48 -12.64 -23.13
N SER A 337 -4.59 -13.34 -22.90
CA SER A 337 -5.84 -12.67 -22.56
C SER A 337 -5.72 -11.90 -21.23
N PRO A 338 -6.44 -10.77 -21.06
CA PRO A 338 -6.45 -10.04 -19.79
C PRO A 338 -6.86 -10.90 -18.59
N ALA A 339 -7.68 -11.91 -18.80
CA ALA A 339 -8.09 -12.83 -17.75
C ALA A 339 -6.95 -13.76 -17.32
N GLU A 340 -6.19 -14.31 -18.26
CA GLU A 340 -5.02 -15.14 -17.97
C GLU A 340 -3.90 -14.30 -17.33
N LEU A 341 -3.61 -13.12 -17.86
CA LEU A 341 -2.64 -12.22 -17.27
C LEU A 341 -2.95 -11.94 -15.79
N ARG A 342 -4.23 -11.68 -15.44
CA ARG A 342 -4.63 -11.48 -14.05
C ARG A 342 -4.41 -12.70 -13.17
N ARG A 343 -4.72 -13.90 -13.69
CA ARG A 343 -4.48 -15.15 -12.94
C ARG A 343 -3.00 -15.37 -12.70
N MET A 344 -2.18 -15.20 -13.73
CA MET A 344 -0.72 -15.36 -13.63
C MET A 344 -0.13 -14.43 -12.56
N VAL A 345 -0.51 -13.17 -12.58
CA VAL A 345 0.07 -12.18 -11.66
C VAL A 345 -0.69 -12.04 -10.33
N GLY A 346 -1.87 -12.63 -10.17
CA GLY A 346 -2.65 -12.54 -8.92
C GLY A 346 -3.12 -11.11 -8.60
N HIS A 347 -3.75 -10.44 -9.57
CA HIS A 347 -4.39 -9.15 -9.36
C HIS A 347 -5.79 -9.32 -8.75
N SER A 348 -6.19 -8.41 -7.85
CA SER A 348 -7.54 -8.40 -7.29
C SER A 348 -8.58 -7.97 -8.32
N LYS A 349 -9.81 -8.44 -8.18
CA LYS A 349 -10.95 -8.09 -9.06
C LYS A 349 -11.23 -6.58 -9.11
N SER A 350 -10.94 -5.86 -8.04
CA SER A 350 -11.16 -4.40 -7.93
C SER A 350 -10.17 -3.54 -8.72
N MET A 351 -9.12 -4.11 -9.28
CA MET A 351 -8.18 -3.36 -10.14
C MET A 351 -8.61 -3.31 -11.61
N ASP A 352 -9.84 -3.76 -11.92
CA ASP A 352 -10.25 -4.01 -13.28
C ASP A 352 -11.48 -3.23 -13.72
N THR A 353 -11.31 -2.45 -14.79
CA THR A 353 -12.41 -1.81 -15.53
C THR A 353 -13.20 -2.81 -16.41
N TYR A 354 -12.74 -4.05 -16.53
CA TYR A 354 -13.32 -5.08 -17.42
C TYR A 354 -13.67 -6.40 -16.71
N GLY A 355 -13.96 -6.36 -15.40
CA GLY A 355 -14.24 -7.51 -14.55
C GLY A 355 -15.49 -8.31 -14.90
N TRP A 356 -15.51 -9.14 -15.97
CA TRP A 356 -16.58 -10.11 -16.20
C TRP A 356 -16.06 -11.47 -16.70
N TYR A 357 -16.28 -12.49 -15.83
CA TYR A 357 -16.39 -13.92 -16.07
C TYR A 357 -15.65 -14.55 -17.27
N SER A 358 -14.44 -15.05 -17.04
CA SER A 358 -14.03 -16.25 -17.75
C SER A 358 -13.75 -17.35 -16.72
N HIS A 359 -14.53 -18.44 -16.79
CA HIS A 359 -14.19 -19.66 -16.07
C HIS A 359 -12.85 -20.20 -16.58
N ALA A 360 -12.06 -20.81 -15.67
CA ALA A 360 -10.86 -21.51 -16.09
C ALA A 360 -11.28 -22.67 -17.04
N VAL A 361 -10.72 -22.66 -18.25
CA VAL A 361 -10.83 -23.77 -19.19
C VAL A 361 -9.59 -24.63 -19.02
N ASP A 362 -9.76 -25.95 -18.91
CA ASP A 362 -8.63 -26.87 -18.76
C ASP A 362 -7.65 -26.72 -19.93
N GLY A 363 -6.34 -26.72 -19.63
CA GLY A 363 -5.27 -26.52 -20.61
C GLY A 363 -4.97 -25.06 -21.00
N ARG A 364 -5.80 -24.09 -20.60
CA ARG A 364 -5.62 -22.67 -20.96
C ARG A 364 -4.39 -22.04 -20.32
N ALA A 365 -4.03 -22.48 -19.11
CA ALA A 365 -2.83 -22.03 -18.43
C ALA A 365 -1.55 -22.50 -19.17
N ASP A 366 -1.57 -23.69 -19.73
CA ASP A 366 -0.45 -24.23 -20.50
C ASP A 366 -0.28 -23.46 -21.83
N THR A 367 -1.39 -23.11 -22.50
CA THR A 367 -1.37 -22.28 -23.71
C THR A 367 -0.84 -20.87 -23.41
N ALA A 368 -1.24 -20.26 -22.29
CA ALA A 368 -0.73 -18.97 -21.87
C ALA A 368 0.77 -19.01 -21.53
N ALA A 369 1.24 -20.11 -20.92
CA ALA A 369 2.66 -20.29 -20.63
C ALA A 369 3.51 -20.38 -21.93
N MET A 370 3.01 -21.04 -22.96
CA MET A 370 3.68 -21.08 -24.27
C MET A 370 3.71 -19.72 -24.94
N ALA A 371 2.61 -18.96 -24.94
CA ALA A 371 2.55 -17.60 -25.47
C ALA A 371 3.52 -16.65 -24.76
N VAL A 372 3.72 -16.81 -23.44
CA VAL A 372 4.73 -16.06 -22.68
C VAL A 372 6.14 -16.43 -23.14
N SER A 373 6.42 -17.72 -23.34
CA SER A 373 7.71 -18.18 -23.84
C SER A 373 8.03 -17.55 -25.20
N ASP A 374 7.07 -17.52 -26.10
CA ASP A 374 7.23 -16.96 -27.45
C ASP A 374 7.50 -15.44 -27.39
N ALA A 375 6.74 -14.70 -26.57
CA ALA A 375 6.93 -13.26 -26.39
C ALA A 375 8.27 -12.88 -25.73
N LEU A 376 8.86 -13.78 -24.95
CA LEU A 376 10.16 -13.56 -24.27
C LEU A 376 11.35 -14.14 -25.05
N ALA A 377 11.10 -15.00 -26.03
CA ALA A 377 12.14 -15.69 -26.79
C ALA A 377 13.06 -14.72 -27.54
N GLU A 378 12.54 -13.60 -28.06
CA GLU A 378 13.34 -12.59 -28.77
C GLU A 378 14.41 -11.91 -27.90
N TYR A 379 14.24 -11.94 -26.57
CA TYR A 379 15.15 -11.32 -25.59
C TYR A 379 16.15 -12.33 -25.01
N SER A 380 15.95 -13.63 -25.22
CA SER A 380 16.78 -14.68 -24.64
C SER A 380 17.84 -15.18 -25.63
N PRO A 381 19.13 -15.22 -25.25
CA PRO A 381 20.21 -15.76 -26.08
C PRO A 381 20.10 -17.29 -26.30
N ARG A 382 19.26 -17.98 -25.52
CA ARG A 382 19.08 -19.45 -25.58
C ARG A 382 18.00 -19.88 -26.60
N ALA A 383 17.36 -18.94 -27.28
CA ALA A 383 16.29 -19.21 -28.24
C ALA A 383 16.80 -19.39 -29.70
N LYS A 384 18.14 -19.49 -29.91
CA LYS A 384 18.75 -19.75 -31.24
C LYS A 384 19.36 -21.11 -31.30
#